data_3da5046bb6e35af01eb6dcabe7a02092
#
_entry.id   3da5046bb6e35af01eb6dcabe7a02092
#
_cell.length_a   1.000
_cell.length_b   1.000
_cell.length_c   1.000
_cell.angle_alpha   90.00
_cell.angle_beta   90.00
_cell.angle_gamma   90.00
#
_symmetry.space_group_name_H-M   'P 1'
#
loop_
_entity.id
_entity.type
_entity.pdbx_description
1 polymer ?
#
loop_
_entity_poly.entity_id
_entity_poly.type
_entity_poly.pdbx_seq_one_letter_code
_entity_poly.pdbx_strand_id
1 'polypeptide(L)'
;MIYLPLPYDKGKVTEKLKQKKYDDIFLQNRGRLDDLIAFLYQTGILALFDSIKSPMERKPEIPREFLHYCLCLKPVVEAGSVNQLPCRLFEDTDTLQELGFTIEEIEDGFSVKNKKGENIPVNINAFYDELERLPETETKRFFQGGVILFKDKRFLRKKEGIYAIDAVDLLITGTKKYENFGKVTYRKDGELIKKKGYKLVFIQKVDGEDYFVVAACLLPLNVHESTVAETLVEEALAILGSGAINILLFDRGFLSGEFFDFLEDKKIHFVCPTRDDQHLTKHMQGLHRAGEEVKTILEDGTILSGYDHLIKMESCQRKINGVLILKQAKKSRKQVKEGKEFGFLTSLPVSYASQIERVYTLYSRRWKIETNGNRELKNGWYLNNFPSRSWNGISAHIFFTFFMFNAITAFKGNQGRSLTERGIVSLRHKHFKPFPNNHVITAIADGYMATYALGEWVTLLGLPPPTGEYRNYRWGRLPDGRAALFPPRRKSLLGD
;
A
#
# COMPACT_ATOMS: atom_id res chain seq x y z
N MET A 1 -3.21 -30.33 7.17
CA MET A 1 -2.27 -29.82 8.16
C MET A 1 -2.17 -28.34 7.83
N ILE A 2 -2.59 -27.44 8.69
CA ILE A 2 -2.50 -26.02 8.45
C ILE A 2 -1.06 -25.66 8.79
N TYR A 3 -0.26 -25.31 7.80
CA TYR A 3 1.08 -24.78 8.01
C TYR A 3 0.94 -23.35 8.54
N LEU A 4 0.75 -23.22 9.83
CA LEU A 4 0.91 -21.94 10.49
C LEU A 4 2.40 -21.78 10.76
N PRO A 5 3.00 -20.69 10.30
CA PRO A 5 4.35 -20.36 10.72
C PRO A 5 4.40 -20.32 12.25
N LEU A 6 5.53 -20.71 12.83
CA LEU A 6 5.67 -20.71 14.27
C LEU A 6 5.43 -19.31 14.81
N PRO A 7 4.54 -19.11 15.79
CA PRO A 7 4.27 -17.80 16.35
C PRO A 7 5.55 -17.22 16.97
N TYR A 8 5.84 -15.96 16.65
CA TYR A 8 6.98 -15.26 17.18
C TYR A 8 6.71 -14.79 18.62
N ASP A 9 7.45 -15.34 19.59
CA ASP A 9 7.40 -14.89 20.99
C ASP A 9 8.78 -14.94 21.63
N LYS A 10 9.52 -13.84 21.51
CA LYS A 10 10.88 -13.72 22.04
C LYS A 10 10.96 -13.90 23.56
N GLY A 11 9.91 -13.50 24.28
CA GLY A 11 9.86 -13.65 25.74
C GLY A 11 9.84 -15.12 26.17
N LYS A 12 8.90 -15.89 25.58
CA LYS A 12 8.77 -17.33 25.84
C LYS A 12 10.00 -18.12 25.44
N VAL A 13 10.50 -17.87 24.22
CA VAL A 13 11.71 -18.53 23.71
C VAL A 13 12.91 -18.23 24.62
N THR A 14 13.10 -16.96 25.02
CA THR A 14 14.18 -16.56 25.93
C THR A 14 14.10 -17.29 27.27
N GLU A 15 12.91 -17.43 27.83
CA GLU A 15 12.71 -18.16 29.11
C GLU A 15 13.09 -19.64 28.95
N LYS A 16 12.64 -20.28 27.88
CA LYS A 16 12.96 -21.68 27.58
C LYS A 16 14.45 -21.89 27.32
N LEU A 17 15.09 -20.97 26.59
CA LEU A 17 16.55 -21.01 26.35
C LEU A 17 17.34 -20.93 27.68
N LYS A 18 16.96 -20.07 28.59
CA LYS A 18 17.56 -20.00 29.96
C LYS A 18 17.43 -21.31 30.71
N GLN A 19 16.34 -22.05 30.49
CA GLN A 19 16.10 -23.38 31.06
C GLN A 19 16.80 -24.50 30.27
N LYS A 20 17.54 -24.18 29.18
CA LYS A 20 18.15 -25.12 28.23
C LYS A 20 17.13 -26.07 27.58
N LYS A 21 15.90 -25.60 27.41
CA LYS A 21 14.80 -26.32 26.77
C LYS A 21 14.50 -25.62 25.44
N TYR A 22 14.99 -26.15 24.36
CA TYR A 22 14.77 -25.64 23.03
C TYR A 22 14.66 -26.80 22.05
N ASP A 23 13.92 -26.58 20.96
CA ASP A 23 13.69 -27.59 19.93
C ASP A 23 14.77 -27.49 18.85
N ASP A 24 15.13 -26.27 18.42
CA ASP A 24 16.18 -26.02 17.45
C ASP A 24 16.82 -24.63 17.63
N ILE A 25 18.09 -24.51 17.20
CA ILE A 25 18.84 -23.25 17.14
C ILE A 25 19.69 -23.28 15.88
N PHE A 26 19.45 -22.29 15.02
CA PHE A 26 20.22 -22.17 13.80
C PHE A 26 20.68 -20.73 13.55
N LEU A 27 21.79 -20.64 12.88
CA LEU A 27 22.36 -19.37 12.45
C LEU A 27 21.76 -19.01 11.10
N GLN A 28 21.15 -17.85 11.04
CA GLN A 28 20.66 -17.27 9.79
C GLN A 28 21.43 -15.99 9.46
N ASN A 29 21.58 -15.70 8.19
CA ASN A 29 21.84 -14.34 7.80
C ASN A 29 20.56 -13.55 8.09
N ARG A 30 20.67 -12.35 8.66
CA ARG A 30 19.50 -11.50 8.82
C ARG A 30 18.81 -11.35 7.48
N GLY A 31 17.63 -11.92 7.37
CA GLY A 31 16.85 -11.92 6.17
C GLY A 31 16.47 -10.50 5.76
N ARG A 32 16.10 -10.36 4.54
CA ARG A 32 15.73 -9.08 3.94
C ARG A 32 14.47 -8.48 4.57
N LEU A 33 13.58 -9.32 5.09
CA LEU A 33 12.24 -8.98 5.51
C LEU A 33 11.92 -9.31 6.96
N ASP A 34 12.89 -9.78 7.76
CA ASP A 34 12.67 -10.27 9.13
C ASP A 34 11.81 -9.33 9.97
N ASP A 35 12.15 -8.03 10.01
CA ASP A 35 11.39 -7.07 10.81
C ASP A 35 9.95 -6.92 10.32
N LEU A 36 9.72 -7.01 9.02
CA LEU A 36 8.38 -6.94 8.43
C LEU A 36 7.58 -8.20 8.75
N ILE A 37 8.18 -9.38 8.56
CA ILE A 37 7.50 -10.66 8.83
C ILE A 37 7.19 -10.78 10.31
N ALA A 38 8.14 -10.46 11.19
CA ALA A 38 7.90 -10.41 12.63
C ALA A 38 6.74 -9.47 13.00
N PHE A 39 6.67 -8.27 12.37
CA PHE A 39 5.55 -7.36 12.56
C PHE A 39 4.22 -7.95 12.08
N LEU A 40 4.18 -8.58 10.90
CA LEU A 40 2.98 -9.21 10.37
C LEU A 40 2.47 -10.33 11.28
N TYR A 41 3.37 -11.08 11.90
CA TYR A 41 3.05 -12.09 12.92
C TYR A 41 2.46 -11.50 14.19
N GLN A 42 3.23 -10.64 14.85
CA GLN A 42 2.85 -10.03 16.13
C GLN A 42 1.51 -9.30 16.07
N THR A 43 1.18 -8.77 14.91
CA THR A 43 -0.08 -8.06 14.70
C THR A 43 -1.24 -8.96 14.28
N GLY A 44 -0.98 -10.24 13.98
CA GLY A 44 -1.99 -11.18 13.52
C GLY A 44 -2.41 -10.98 12.06
N ILE A 45 -1.65 -10.17 11.30
CA ILE A 45 -1.95 -9.88 9.89
C ILE A 45 -1.84 -11.16 9.03
N LEU A 46 -0.87 -12.02 9.32
CA LEU A 46 -0.70 -13.28 8.58
C LEU A 46 -1.87 -14.25 8.78
N ALA A 47 -2.52 -14.25 9.93
CA ALA A 47 -3.68 -15.11 10.18
C ALA A 47 -4.89 -14.79 9.25
N LEU A 48 -4.93 -13.60 8.66
CA LEU A 48 -6.00 -13.25 7.69
C LEU A 48 -5.95 -14.10 6.42
N PHE A 49 -4.78 -14.61 6.04
CA PHE A 49 -4.64 -15.40 4.83
C PHE A 49 -5.43 -16.72 4.89
N ASP A 50 -5.64 -17.27 6.10
CA ASP A 50 -6.47 -18.45 6.32
C ASP A 50 -7.94 -18.20 5.99
N SER A 51 -8.36 -16.93 5.94
CA SER A 51 -9.74 -16.54 5.59
C SER A 51 -10.04 -16.59 4.10
N ILE A 52 -9.02 -16.71 3.24
CA ILE A 52 -9.18 -16.74 1.78
C ILE A 52 -9.69 -18.10 1.35
N LYS A 53 -10.91 -18.14 0.81
CA LYS A 53 -11.50 -19.36 0.29
C LYS A 53 -11.19 -19.51 -1.19
N SER A 54 -10.28 -20.40 -1.52
CA SER A 54 -10.02 -20.74 -2.92
C SER A 54 -10.92 -21.88 -3.38
N PRO A 55 -11.43 -21.85 -4.61
CA PRO A 55 -12.38 -22.85 -5.12
C PRO A 55 -11.76 -24.21 -5.45
N MET A 56 -10.49 -24.46 -5.17
CA MET A 56 -9.89 -25.76 -5.45
C MET A 56 -10.35 -26.82 -4.45
N GLU A 57 -10.96 -27.87 -4.96
CA GLU A 57 -11.64 -28.91 -4.18
C GLU A 57 -10.72 -29.97 -3.56
N ARG A 58 -9.47 -30.10 -4.00
CA ARG A 58 -8.54 -31.16 -3.55
C ARG A 58 -7.43 -30.60 -2.68
N LYS A 59 -6.89 -31.43 -1.77
CA LYS A 59 -5.73 -31.08 -0.97
C LYS A 59 -4.62 -30.57 -1.87
N PRO A 60 -4.26 -29.29 -1.81
CA PRO A 60 -3.19 -28.76 -2.63
C PRO A 60 -1.86 -29.35 -2.16
N GLU A 61 -0.99 -29.69 -3.10
CA GLU A 61 0.39 -30.07 -2.77
C GLU A 61 1.12 -28.91 -2.09
N ILE A 62 0.82 -27.68 -2.52
CA ILE A 62 1.37 -26.43 -1.97
C ILE A 62 0.32 -25.79 -1.09
N PRO A 63 0.60 -25.49 0.17
CA PRO A 63 -0.26 -24.69 1.03
C PRO A 63 -0.58 -23.34 0.35
N ARG A 64 -1.85 -23.00 0.24
CA ARG A 64 -2.28 -21.82 -0.54
C ARG A 64 -1.87 -20.53 0.08
N GLU A 65 -1.85 -20.49 1.40
CA GLU A 65 -1.37 -19.35 2.17
C GLU A 65 0.05 -18.95 1.72
N PHE A 66 0.91 -19.90 1.36
CA PHE A 66 2.25 -19.61 0.83
C PHE A 66 2.19 -18.92 -0.53
N LEU A 67 1.29 -19.35 -1.41
CA LEU A 67 1.07 -18.66 -2.68
C LEU A 67 0.63 -17.22 -2.45
N HIS A 68 -0.30 -17.01 -1.53
CA HIS A 68 -0.82 -15.69 -1.21
C HIS A 68 0.25 -14.81 -0.53
N TYR A 69 1.07 -15.35 0.39
CA TYR A 69 2.21 -14.64 0.99
C TYR A 69 3.19 -14.16 -0.08
N CYS A 70 3.60 -15.06 -0.97
CA CYS A 70 4.52 -14.72 -2.05
C CYS A 70 3.93 -13.66 -3.00
N LEU A 71 2.64 -13.75 -3.34
CA LEU A 71 1.96 -12.77 -4.18
C LEU A 71 1.88 -11.39 -3.50
N CYS A 72 1.63 -11.33 -2.21
CA CYS A 72 1.63 -10.09 -1.44
C CYS A 72 3.04 -9.51 -1.29
N LEU A 73 4.05 -10.34 -1.05
CA LEU A 73 5.43 -9.90 -0.91
C LEU A 73 6.08 -9.54 -2.25
N LYS A 74 5.55 -10.02 -3.38
CA LYS A 74 6.07 -9.74 -4.72
C LYS A 74 6.50 -8.28 -4.93
N PRO A 75 5.66 -7.27 -4.70
CA PRO A 75 6.08 -5.89 -4.85
C PRO A 75 7.10 -5.46 -3.79
N VAL A 76 7.10 -6.03 -2.60
CA VAL A 76 8.04 -5.68 -1.52
C VAL A 76 9.46 -6.13 -1.86
N VAL A 77 9.62 -7.31 -2.44
CA VAL A 77 10.92 -7.85 -2.87
C VAL A 77 11.37 -7.36 -4.25
N GLU A 78 10.70 -6.35 -4.81
CA GLU A 78 11.02 -5.79 -6.12
C GLU A 78 10.80 -6.75 -7.30
N ALA A 79 9.90 -7.70 -7.16
CA ALA A 79 9.45 -8.55 -8.25
C ALA A 79 8.31 -7.87 -9.02
N GLY A 80 8.60 -7.32 -10.19
CA GLY A 80 7.60 -6.69 -11.06
C GLY A 80 6.66 -7.69 -11.71
N SER A 81 7.02 -8.98 -11.76
CA SER A 81 6.20 -10.07 -12.26
C SER A 81 6.34 -11.32 -11.38
N VAL A 82 5.39 -12.26 -11.51
CA VAL A 82 5.45 -13.55 -10.81
C VAL A 82 6.71 -14.33 -11.21
N ASN A 83 7.13 -14.26 -12.48
CA ASN A 83 8.33 -14.94 -12.99
C ASN A 83 9.64 -14.45 -12.35
N GLN A 84 9.63 -13.33 -11.63
CA GLN A 84 10.80 -12.84 -10.91
C GLN A 84 10.85 -13.31 -9.45
N LEU A 85 9.83 -14.00 -8.94
CA LEU A 85 9.84 -14.54 -7.58
C LEU A 85 11.03 -15.49 -7.32
N PRO A 86 11.43 -16.40 -8.24
CA PRO A 86 12.60 -17.24 -8.03
C PRO A 86 13.86 -16.46 -7.67
N CYS A 87 14.21 -15.44 -8.43
CA CYS A 87 15.44 -14.65 -8.20
C CYS A 87 15.28 -13.51 -7.19
N ARG A 88 14.07 -13.21 -6.73
CA ARG A 88 13.83 -12.09 -5.81
C ARG A 88 13.39 -12.50 -4.41
N LEU A 89 12.70 -13.63 -4.30
CA LEU A 89 12.18 -14.14 -3.03
C LEU A 89 12.72 -15.53 -2.71
N PHE A 90 12.76 -16.48 -3.67
CA PHE A 90 13.11 -17.86 -3.36
C PHE A 90 14.60 -18.08 -3.10
N GLU A 91 15.46 -17.14 -3.51
CA GLU A 91 16.87 -17.12 -3.12
C GLU A 91 17.09 -16.67 -1.66
N ASP A 92 16.09 -16.04 -1.05
CA ASP A 92 16.09 -15.62 0.36
C ASP A 92 15.47 -16.72 1.22
N THR A 93 16.28 -17.78 1.48
CA THR A 93 15.85 -18.96 2.24
C THR A 93 15.41 -18.62 3.65
N ASP A 94 16.02 -17.61 4.27
CA ASP A 94 15.70 -17.16 5.61
C ASP A 94 14.29 -16.58 5.65
N THR A 95 13.95 -15.71 4.70
CA THR A 95 12.57 -15.19 4.56
C THR A 95 11.55 -16.30 4.32
N LEU A 96 11.87 -17.31 3.50
CA LEU A 96 10.97 -18.44 3.27
C LEU A 96 10.75 -19.26 4.55
N GLN A 97 11.79 -19.53 5.33
CA GLN A 97 11.67 -20.23 6.61
C GLN A 97 10.81 -19.42 7.60
N GLU A 98 10.99 -18.12 7.66
CA GLU A 98 10.14 -17.25 8.48
C GLU A 98 8.68 -17.24 8.04
N LEU A 99 8.40 -17.46 6.77
CA LEU A 99 7.04 -17.67 6.24
C LEU A 99 6.49 -19.08 6.52
N GLY A 100 7.31 -19.98 7.10
CA GLY A 100 6.89 -21.31 7.51
C GLY A 100 7.27 -22.42 6.52
N PHE A 101 8.07 -22.15 5.47
CA PHE A 101 8.61 -23.21 4.64
C PHE A 101 9.66 -24.01 5.42
N THR A 102 9.62 -25.31 5.32
CA THR A 102 10.69 -26.18 5.82
C THR A 102 11.91 -26.15 4.90
N ILE A 103 13.06 -26.56 5.41
CA ILE A 103 14.27 -26.65 4.57
C ILE A 103 14.05 -27.64 3.41
N GLU A 104 13.40 -28.78 3.67
CA GLU A 104 13.08 -29.78 2.64
C GLU A 104 12.19 -29.19 1.54
N GLU A 105 11.15 -28.40 1.93
CA GLU A 105 10.28 -27.73 0.97
C GLU A 105 10.99 -26.66 0.14
N ILE A 106 12.01 -26.00 0.73
CA ILE A 106 12.82 -25.01 0.01
C ILE A 106 13.79 -25.68 -0.97
N GLU A 107 14.45 -26.78 -0.56
CA GLU A 107 15.47 -27.47 -1.36
C GLU A 107 14.85 -28.40 -2.40
N ASP A 108 13.83 -29.19 -2.02
CA ASP A 108 13.23 -30.22 -2.85
C ASP A 108 11.93 -29.78 -3.53
N GLY A 109 11.32 -28.71 -3.05
CA GLY A 109 10.01 -28.22 -3.46
C GLY A 109 8.85 -29.10 -2.94
N PHE A 110 7.61 -28.61 -3.12
CA PHE A 110 6.40 -29.32 -2.69
C PHE A 110 6.00 -30.48 -3.59
N SER A 111 6.61 -30.66 -4.77
CA SER A 111 6.19 -31.66 -5.76
C SER A 111 7.34 -32.50 -6.26
N VAL A 112 7.15 -33.80 -6.23
CA VAL A 112 8.08 -34.81 -6.82
C VAL A 112 8.33 -34.59 -8.32
N LYS A 113 7.46 -33.84 -9.02
CA LYS A 113 7.58 -33.52 -10.45
C LYS A 113 8.60 -32.41 -10.76
N ASN A 114 9.02 -31.64 -9.77
CA ASN A 114 9.97 -30.54 -9.95
C ASN A 114 11.45 -30.96 -9.88
N LYS A 115 11.76 -32.26 -9.88
CA LYS A 115 13.10 -32.84 -9.79
C LYS A 115 14.02 -32.56 -10.98
N LYS A 116 13.94 -31.42 -11.61
CA LYS A 116 14.90 -30.97 -12.62
C LYS A 116 15.82 -29.88 -12.10
N GLY A 117 16.56 -30.15 -11.02
CA GLY A 117 17.81 -29.45 -10.72
C GLY A 117 17.74 -27.95 -10.43
N GLU A 118 16.56 -27.36 -10.32
CA GLU A 118 16.36 -25.97 -9.95
C GLU A 118 15.71 -25.94 -8.56
N ASN A 119 16.36 -25.34 -7.59
CA ASN A 119 15.83 -25.07 -6.24
C ASN A 119 14.68 -24.06 -6.31
N ILE A 120 13.55 -24.47 -6.84
CA ILE A 120 12.34 -23.64 -6.90
C ILE A 120 11.30 -24.29 -5.97
N PRO A 121 11.09 -23.76 -4.78
CA PRO A 121 10.17 -24.33 -3.80
C PRO A 121 8.75 -24.39 -4.32
N VAL A 122 8.34 -23.45 -5.18
CA VAL A 122 7.00 -23.39 -5.76
C VAL A 122 7.08 -23.21 -7.27
N ASN A 123 6.36 -24.05 -8.02
CA ASN A 123 6.25 -23.87 -9.46
C ASN A 123 5.49 -22.58 -9.79
N ILE A 124 6.05 -21.79 -10.69
CA ILE A 124 5.48 -20.50 -11.11
C ILE A 124 4.05 -20.64 -11.67
N ASN A 125 3.73 -21.74 -12.33
CA ASN A 125 2.39 -21.98 -12.86
C ASN A 125 1.33 -22.08 -11.74
N ALA A 126 1.71 -22.55 -10.54
CA ALA A 126 0.79 -22.62 -9.41
C ALA A 126 0.25 -21.22 -9.02
N PHE A 127 1.08 -20.18 -9.12
CA PHE A 127 0.64 -18.80 -8.87
C PHE A 127 -0.35 -18.31 -9.94
N TYR A 128 -0.13 -18.63 -11.21
CA TYR A 128 -1.04 -18.24 -12.28
C TYR A 128 -2.38 -18.97 -12.14
N ASP A 129 -2.35 -20.28 -11.86
CA ASP A 129 -3.54 -21.08 -11.65
C ASP A 129 -4.35 -20.58 -10.44
N GLU A 130 -3.69 -20.23 -9.35
CA GLU A 130 -4.35 -19.66 -8.17
C GLU A 130 -4.99 -18.31 -8.48
N LEU A 131 -4.25 -17.38 -9.11
CA LEU A 131 -4.75 -16.06 -9.47
C LEU A 131 -5.97 -16.10 -10.40
N GLU A 132 -6.00 -17.04 -11.36
CA GLU A 132 -7.11 -17.16 -12.31
C GLU A 132 -8.37 -17.74 -11.67
N ARG A 133 -8.20 -18.60 -10.67
CA ARG A 133 -9.32 -19.27 -9.98
C ARG A 133 -9.88 -18.49 -8.80
N LEU A 134 -9.07 -17.64 -8.17
CA LEU A 134 -9.45 -16.92 -6.97
C LEU A 134 -10.49 -15.83 -7.28
N PRO A 135 -11.75 -15.94 -6.80
CA PRO A 135 -12.79 -14.99 -7.13
C PRO A 135 -12.46 -13.58 -6.65
N GLU A 136 -12.85 -12.56 -7.43
CA GLU A 136 -12.72 -11.16 -7.03
C GLU A 136 -13.35 -10.89 -5.66
N THR A 137 -14.52 -11.46 -5.39
CA THR A 137 -15.23 -11.32 -4.12
C THR A 137 -14.41 -11.76 -2.92
N GLU A 138 -13.63 -12.85 -3.06
CA GLU A 138 -12.77 -13.36 -1.99
C GLU A 138 -11.57 -12.44 -1.76
N THR A 139 -10.92 -11.97 -2.82
CA THR A 139 -9.77 -11.06 -2.70
C THR A 139 -10.19 -9.69 -2.17
N LYS A 140 -11.36 -9.19 -2.58
CA LYS A 140 -11.95 -7.96 -2.05
C LYS A 140 -12.29 -8.13 -0.57
N ARG A 141 -12.91 -9.25 -0.18
CA ARG A 141 -13.23 -9.56 1.23
C ARG A 141 -11.97 -9.64 2.09
N PHE A 142 -10.92 -10.28 1.59
CA PHE A 142 -9.62 -10.34 2.26
C PHE A 142 -9.04 -8.94 2.48
N PHE A 143 -9.02 -8.09 1.46
CA PHE A 143 -8.59 -6.70 1.57
C PHE A 143 -9.39 -5.93 2.62
N GLN A 144 -10.72 -6.03 2.59
CA GLN A 144 -11.62 -5.40 3.57
C GLN A 144 -11.36 -5.90 4.99
N GLY A 145 -11.14 -7.21 5.17
CA GLY A 145 -10.73 -7.81 6.43
C GLY A 145 -9.42 -7.22 6.96
N GLY A 146 -8.47 -6.96 6.08
CA GLY A 146 -7.23 -6.26 6.39
C GLY A 146 -7.47 -4.84 6.90
N VAL A 147 -8.34 -4.07 6.26
CA VAL A 147 -8.68 -2.69 6.69
C VAL A 147 -9.34 -2.71 8.07
N ILE A 148 -10.25 -3.65 8.32
CA ILE A 148 -10.87 -3.86 9.63
C ILE A 148 -9.80 -4.13 10.69
N LEU A 149 -8.87 -5.06 10.42
CA LEU A 149 -7.79 -5.39 11.33
C LEU A 149 -6.90 -4.18 11.63
N PHE A 150 -6.50 -3.41 10.60
CA PHE A 150 -5.70 -2.20 10.80
C PHE A 150 -6.41 -1.15 11.64
N LYS A 151 -7.73 -1.02 11.49
CA LYS A 151 -8.56 -0.16 12.35
C LYS A 151 -8.58 -0.67 13.79
N ASP A 152 -8.86 -1.96 14.01
CA ASP A 152 -9.01 -2.57 15.34
C ASP A 152 -7.69 -2.56 16.12
N LYS A 153 -6.57 -2.78 15.44
CA LYS A 153 -5.20 -2.64 15.99
C LYS A 153 -4.75 -1.17 16.13
N ARG A 154 -5.59 -0.19 15.78
CA ARG A 154 -5.33 1.25 15.89
C ARG A 154 -4.17 1.75 15.02
N PHE A 155 -3.81 1.03 13.97
CA PHE A 155 -2.87 1.54 12.95
C PHE A 155 -3.56 2.59 12.07
N LEU A 156 -4.80 2.33 11.68
CA LEU A 156 -5.65 3.31 10.99
C LEU A 156 -6.25 4.26 12.04
N ARG A 157 -5.48 5.26 12.42
CA ARG A 157 -5.86 6.21 13.48
C ARG A 157 -6.95 7.16 12.98
N LYS A 158 -7.99 7.35 13.80
CA LYS A 158 -8.98 8.41 13.60
C LYS A 158 -8.31 9.74 13.97
N LYS A 159 -8.04 10.58 12.98
CA LYS A 159 -7.56 11.96 13.14
C LYS A 159 -8.68 12.92 12.77
N GLU A 160 -8.47 13.80 11.79
CA GLU A 160 -9.51 14.69 11.28
C GLU A 160 -10.56 13.98 10.43
N GLY A 161 -10.32 12.73 10.05
CA GLY A 161 -11.21 11.95 9.18
C GLY A 161 -11.29 12.48 7.76
N ILE A 162 -10.14 12.94 7.20
CA ILE A 162 -10.05 13.46 5.84
C ILE A 162 -9.60 12.35 4.92
N TYR A 163 -10.43 12.07 3.92
CA TYR A 163 -10.19 11.08 2.89
C TYR A 163 -10.22 11.73 1.51
N ALA A 164 -9.62 11.08 0.54
CA ALA A 164 -9.76 11.44 -0.86
C ALA A 164 -10.24 10.24 -1.67
N ILE A 165 -11.10 10.48 -2.66
CA ILE A 165 -11.45 9.50 -3.69
C ILE A 165 -10.82 9.96 -5.00
N ASP A 166 -10.21 9.04 -5.71
CA ASP A 166 -9.57 9.29 -6.99
C ASP A 166 -9.64 8.07 -7.90
N ALA A 167 -9.44 8.28 -9.18
CA ALA A 167 -9.43 7.24 -10.19
C ALA A 167 -8.09 7.19 -10.91
N VAL A 168 -7.61 5.99 -11.18
CA VAL A 168 -6.36 5.77 -11.88
C VAL A 168 -6.53 4.83 -13.07
N ASP A 169 -6.10 5.28 -14.26
CA ASP A 169 -6.08 4.44 -15.45
C ASP A 169 -4.95 3.41 -15.39
N LEU A 170 -5.30 2.14 -15.50
CA LEU A 170 -4.40 1.00 -15.60
C LEU A 170 -4.37 0.53 -17.07
N LEU A 171 -3.38 0.98 -17.83
CA LEU A 171 -3.35 0.79 -19.27
C LEU A 171 -2.75 -0.56 -19.67
N ILE A 172 -3.37 -1.20 -20.63
CA ILE A 172 -2.88 -2.42 -21.28
C ILE A 172 -2.05 -2.03 -22.50
N THR A 173 -0.84 -2.54 -22.58
CA THR A 173 0.04 -2.43 -23.74
C THR A 173 0.00 -3.70 -24.59
N GLY A 174 0.30 -3.57 -25.89
CA GLY A 174 0.36 -4.72 -26.80
C GLY A 174 -1.01 -5.18 -27.32
N THR A 175 -1.05 -6.34 -28.00
CA THR A 175 -2.21 -6.85 -28.76
C THR A 175 -3.01 -7.92 -28.02
N LYS A 176 -2.52 -8.40 -26.87
CA LYS A 176 -3.16 -9.49 -26.13
C LYS A 176 -4.55 -9.10 -25.63
N LYS A 177 -5.47 -10.08 -25.63
CA LYS A 177 -6.82 -9.91 -25.10
C LYS A 177 -6.82 -10.11 -23.58
N TYR A 178 -7.54 -9.26 -22.91
CA TYR A 178 -7.79 -9.30 -21.45
C TYR A 178 -9.30 -9.38 -21.24
N GLU A 179 -9.75 -9.92 -20.12
CA GLU A 179 -11.17 -9.97 -19.78
C GLU A 179 -11.66 -8.60 -19.33
N ASN A 180 -12.91 -8.26 -19.64
CA ASN A 180 -13.63 -7.08 -19.17
C ASN A 180 -12.88 -5.75 -19.28
N PHE A 181 -11.90 -5.61 -20.19
CA PHE A 181 -11.23 -4.33 -20.38
C PHE A 181 -12.08 -3.34 -21.16
N GLY A 182 -11.94 -2.06 -20.86
CA GLY A 182 -12.57 -0.97 -21.60
C GLY A 182 -11.64 -0.33 -22.62
N LYS A 183 -12.24 0.39 -23.58
CA LYS A 183 -11.54 1.19 -24.58
C LYS A 183 -12.07 2.61 -24.56
N VAL A 184 -11.18 3.59 -24.59
CA VAL A 184 -11.51 5.00 -24.78
C VAL A 184 -10.75 5.57 -25.95
N THR A 185 -11.43 6.44 -26.70
CA THR A 185 -10.85 7.13 -27.84
C THR A 185 -11.16 8.62 -27.70
N TYR A 186 -10.14 9.45 -27.73
CA TYR A 186 -10.29 10.91 -27.66
C TYR A 186 -9.27 11.61 -28.57
N ARG A 187 -9.55 12.85 -28.92
CA ARG A 187 -8.60 13.70 -29.65
C ARG A 187 -7.81 14.57 -28.69
N LYS A 188 -6.50 14.61 -28.88
CA LYS A 188 -5.60 15.52 -28.17
C LYS A 188 -4.63 16.11 -29.20
N ASP A 189 -4.53 17.42 -29.22
CA ASP A 189 -3.65 18.17 -30.14
C ASP A 189 -3.84 17.76 -31.62
N GLY A 190 -5.09 17.42 -31.99
CA GLY A 190 -5.46 16.97 -33.35
C GLY A 190 -5.27 15.47 -33.59
N GLU A 191 -4.53 14.78 -32.77
CA GLU A 191 -4.27 13.35 -32.89
C GLU A 191 -5.33 12.48 -32.18
N LEU A 192 -5.67 11.34 -32.81
CA LEU A 192 -6.61 10.37 -32.28
C LEU A 192 -5.89 9.41 -31.33
N ILE A 193 -6.08 9.58 -30.03
CA ILE A 193 -5.50 8.71 -29.00
C ILE A 193 -6.48 7.60 -28.65
N LYS A 194 -6.02 6.35 -28.78
CA LYS A 194 -6.76 5.16 -28.35
C LYS A 194 -6.09 4.53 -27.16
N LYS A 195 -6.82 4.37 -26.07
CA LYS A 195 -6.36 3.67 -24.86
C LYS A 195 -7.25 2.47 -24.58
N LYS A 196 -6.68 1.42 -24.01
CA LYS A 196 -7.41 0.26 -23.51
C LYS A 196 -6.88 -0.16 -22.13
N GLY A 197 -7.73 -0.67 -21.29
CA GLY A 197 -7.34 -1.08 -19.94
C GLY A 197 -8.49 -1.04 -18.96
N TYR A 198 -8.14 -0.73 -17.75
CA TYR A 198 -9.04 -0.65 -16.60
C TYR A 198 -8.93 0.72 -15.94
N LYS A 199 -9.93 1.04 -15.16
CA LYS A 199 -9.95 2.17 -14.26
C LYS A 199 -10.08 1.64 -12.85
N LEU A 200 -9.19 2.04 -11.96
CA LEU A 200 -9.23 1.69 -10.55
C LEU A 200 -9.65 2.93 -9.76
N VAL A 201 -10.78 2.83 -9.09
CA VAL A 201 -11.30 3.89 -8.21
C VAL A 201 -11.08 3.46 -6.77
N PHE A 202 -10.53 4.34 -5.93
CA PHE A 202 -10.30 3.99 -4.54
C PHE A 202 -10.39 5.20 -3.59
N ILE A 203 -10.68 4.91 -2.33
CA ILE A 203 -10.71 5.90 -1.25
C ILE A 203 -9.49 5.68 -0.37
N GLN A 204 -8.74 6.77 -0.16
CA GLN A 204 -7.54 6.77 0.66
C GLN A 204 -7.61 7.85 1.73
N LYS A 205 -7.12 7.52 2.94
CA LYS A 205 -6.91 8.47 4.01
C LYS A 205 -5.79 9.44 3.66
N VAL A 206 -5.99 10.74 3.86
CA VAL A 206 -5.02 11.80 3.48
C VAL A 206 -4.71 12.78 4.60
N ASP A 207 -5.23 12.56 5.81
CA ASP A 207 -4.91 13.33 7.00
C ASP A 207 -3.73 12.71 7.76
N GLY A 208 -2.62 13.40 7.79
CA GLY A 208 -1.35 12.93 8.39
C GLY A 208 -0.46 12.21 7.39
N GLU A 209 0.31 11.23 7.89
CA GLU A 209 1.29 10.46 7.13
C GLU A 209 0.86 9.00 6.90
N ASP A 210 -0.33 8.64 7.39
CA ASP A 210 -0.87 7.28 7.35
C ASP A 210 -1.80 7.14 6.15
N TYR A 211 -1.26 6.76 5.01
CA TYR A 211 -1.98 6.69 3.72
C TYR A 211 -2.64 5.32 3.51
N PHE A 212 -3.68 5.00 4.27
CA PHE A 212 -4.43 3.75 4.11
C PHE A 212 -5.45 3.83 2.97
N VAL A 213 -5.46 2.85 2.08
CA VAL A 213 -6.56 2.60 1.14
C VAL A 213 -7.65 1.84 1.89
N VAL A 214 -8.88 2.37 1.88
CA VAL A 214 -9.97 1.81 2.71
C VAL A 214 -11.09 1.17 1.90
N ALA A 215 -11.28 1.58 0.65
CA ALA A 215 -12.20 0.97 -0.31
C ALA A 215 -11.64 1.09 -1.72
N ALA A 216 -11.94 0.12 -2.58
CA ALA A 216 -11.49 0.12 -3.97
C ALA A 216 -12.43 -0.67 -4.88
N CYS A 217 -12.51 -0.25 -6.16
CA CYS A 217 -13.27 -0.91 -7.20
C CYS A 217 -12.52 -0.85 -8.53
N LEU A 218 -12.44 -1.99 -9.21
CA LEU A 218 -11.88 -2.10 -10.57
C LEU A 218 -13.03 -2.00 -11.58
N LEU A 219 -12.83 -1.20 -12.63
CA LEU A 219 -13.81 -0.97 -13.69
C LEU A 219 -13.16 -1.14 -15.07
N PRO A 220 -13.93 -1.47 -16.10
CA PRO A 220 -13.50 -1.26 -17.49
C PRO A 220 -13.15 0.22 -17.72
N LEU A 221 -12.12 0.51 -18.52
CA LEU A 221 -11.61 1.89 -18.71
C LEU A 221 -12.67 2.89 -19.21
N ASN A 222 -13.65 2.41 -19.98
CA ASN A 222 -14.72 3.24 -20.54
C ASN A 222 -15.88 3.52 -19.56
N VAL A 223 -15.88 2.92 -18.39
CA VAL A 223 -16.87 3.21 -17.34
C VAL A 223 -16.44 4.46 -16.58
N HIS A 224 -17.38 5.36 -16.34
CA HIS A 224 -17.10 6.60 -15.62
C HIS A 224 -16.95 6.33 -14.13
N GLU A 225 -15.95 6.95 -13.49
CA GLU A 225 -15.62 6.76 -12.07
C GLU A 225 -16.74 7.14 -11.11
N SER A 226 -17.58 8.11 -11.48
CA SER A 226 -18.68 8.55 -10.65
C SER A 226 -19.74 7.46 -10.39
N THR A 227 -19.84 6.46 -11.29
CA THR A 227 -20.84 5.38 -11.17
C THR A 227 -20.67 4.50 -9.93
N VAL A 228 -19.47 4.48 -9.33
CA VAL A 228 -19.16 3.68 -8.14
C VAL A 228 -18.85 4.51 -6.91
N ALA A 229 -18.91 5.84 -7.01
CA ALA A 229 -18.49 6.74 -5.93
C ALA A 229 -19.30 6.53 -4.64
N GLU A 230 -20.62 6.50 -4.74
CA GLU A 230 -21.54 6.29 -3.60
C GLU A 230 -21.31 4.92 -2.97
N THR A 231 -21.27 3.86 -3.78
CA THR A 231 -21.01 2.49 -3.31
C THR A 231 -19.70 2.40 -2.55
N LEU A 232 -18.62 3.02 -3.06
CA LEU A 232 -17.32 3.02 -2.39
C LEU A 232 -17.34 3.77 -1.06
N VAL A 233 -18.08 4.88 -0.98
CA VAL A 233 -18.26 5.61 0.29
C VAL A 233 -19.03 4.75 1.29
N GLU A 234 -20.08 4.05 0.86
CA GLU A 234 -20.84 3.14 1.71
C GLU A 234 -19.99 1.97 2.20
N GLU A 235 -19.20 1.35 1.32
CA GLU A 235 -18.25 0.30 1.70
C GLU A 235 -17.23 0.81 2.73
N ALA A 236 -16.67 2.00 2.51
CA ALA A 236 -15.72 2.61 3.46
C ALA A 236 -16.38 2.87 4.82
N LEU A 237 -17.60 3.40 4.84
CA LEU A 237 -18.36 3.63 6.08
C LEU A 237 -18.74 2.32 6.79
N ALA A 238 -19.10 1.26 6.06
CA ALA A 238 -19.38 -0.04 6.64
C ALA A 238 -18.16 -0.61 7.39
N ILE A 239 -16.95 -0.40 6.86
CA ILE A 239 -15.69 -0.84 7.47
C ILE A 239 -15.27 0.07 8.63
N LEU A 240 -15.25 1.37 8.38
CA LEU A 240 -14.70 2.36 9.31
C LEU A 240 -15.65 2.72 10.44
N GLY A 241 -16.94 2.64 10.19
CA GLY A 241 -18.03 3.10 11.05
C GLY A 241 -18.59 4.45 10.60
N SER A 242 -19.84 4.72 10.98
CA SER A 242 -20.49 5.99 10.73
C SER A 242 -19.71 7.16 11.35
N GLY A 243 -19.59 8.28 10.62
CA GLY A 243 -18.85 9.47 11.05
C GLY A 243 -17.32 9.32 11.05
N ALA A 244 -16.77 8.23 10.50
CA ALA A 244 -15.32 8.07 10.35
C ALA A 244 -14.77 8.97 9.24
N ILE A 245 -15.52 9.17 8.18
CA ILE A 245 -15.23 10.12 7.11
C ILE A 245 -15.90 11.45 7.46
N ASN A 246 -15.13 12.45 7.80
CA ASN A 246 -15.64 13.78 8.08
C ASN A 246 -15.62 14.67 6.83
N ILE A 247 -14.54 14.55 6.04
CA ILE A 247 -14.35 15.32 4.82
C ILE A 247 -13.89 14.37 3.70
N LEU A 248 -14.54 14.46 2.54
CA LEU A 248 -14.13 13.75 1.33
C LEU A 248 -13.62 14.76 0.29
N LEU A 249 -12.41 14.55 -0.19
CA LEU A 249 -11.77 15.35 -1.22
C LEU A 249 -11.82 14.57 -2.54
N PHE A 250 -12.18 15.22 -3.63
CA PHE A 250 -12.21 14.57 -4.94
C PHE A 250 -12.01 15.57 -6.07
N ASP A 251 -11.74 15.04 -7.24
CA ASP A 251 -11.57 15.86 -8.41
C ASP A 251 -12.92 16.09 -9.15
N ARG A 252 -12.88 16.91 -10.21
CA ARG A 252 -14.04 17.25 -11.03
C ARG A 252 -14.66 16.06 -11.79
N GLY A 253 -13.99 14.91 -11.83
CA GLY A 253 -14.52 13.68 -12.41
C GLY A 253 -15.70 13.12 -11.61
N PHE A 254 -15.75 13.40 -10.30
CA PHE A 254 -16.83 12.98 -9.41
C PHE A 254 -17.89 14.09 -9.18
N LEU A 255 -17.81 15.20 -9.88
CA LEU A 255 -18.69 16.33 -9.69
C LEU A 255 -20.11 16.00 -10.17
N SER A 256 -21.02 15.78 -9.23
CA SER A 256 -22.46 15.54 -9.43
C SER A 256 -23.23 16.13 -8.27
N GLY A 257 -24.38 16.79 -8.55
CA GLY A 257 -25.26 17.31 -7.52
C GLY A 257 -25.88 16.19 -6.68
N GLU A 258 -26.21 15.07 -7.30
CA GLU A 258 -26.72 13.88 -6.60
C GLU A 258 -25.70 13.33 -5.61
N PHE A 259 -24.42 13.26 -6.00
CA PHE A 259 -23.35 12.84 -5.11
C PHE A 259 -23.12 13.81 -3.96
N PHE A 260 -23.31 15.12 -4.17
CA PHE A 260 -23.23 16.11 -3.10
C PHE A 260 -24.36 15.93 -2.09
N ASP A 261 -25.61 15.72 -2.55
CA ASP A 261 -26.73 15.42 -1.68
C ASP A 261 -26.52 14.13 -0.90
N PHE A 262 -26.02 13.07 -1.55
CA PHE A 262 -25.66 11.81 -0.89
C PHE A 262 -24.63 12.01 0.23
N LEU A 263 -23.56 12.78 -0.01
CA LEU A 263 -22.53 13.04 1.00
C LEU A 263 -23.10 13.80 2.20
N GLU A 264 -23.96 14.80 1.96
CA GLU A 264 -24.63 15.56 3.01
C GLU A 264 -25.56 14.67 3.84
N ASP A 265 -26.31 13.75 3.22
CA ASP A 265 -27.16 12.79 3.92
C ASP A 265 -26.34 11.86 4.82
N LYS A 266 -25.12 11.50 4.41
CA LYS A 266 -24.15 10.76 5.23
C LYS A 266 -23.40 11.64 6.25
N LYS A 267 -23.65 12.96 6.28
CA LYS A 267 -22.97 13.98 7.12
C LYS A 267 -21.46 14.05 6.81
N ILE A 268 -21.11 13.93 5.55
CA ILE A 268 -19.75 14.03 5.03
C ILE A 268 -19.59 15.36 4.31
N HIS A 269 -18.71 16.21 4.81
CA HIS A 269 -18.34 17.43 4.08
C HIS A 269 -17.46 17.09 2.87
N PHE A 270 -17.47 17.97 1.89
CA PHE A 270 -16.67 17.76 0.69
C PHE A 270 -15.92 19.03 0.23
N VAL A 271 -14.87 18.83 -0.55
CA VAL A 271 -14.22 19.87 -1.36
C VAL A 271 -13.91 19.29 -2.75
N CYS A 272 -14.43 19.95 -3.78
CA CYS A 272 -14.31 19.54 -5.17
C CYS A 272 -13.96 20.76 -6.06
N PRO A 273 -13.02 20.68 -7.02
CA PRO A 273 -12.76 21.79 -7.93
C PRO A 273 -13.88 21.93 -8.97
N THR A 274 -14.15 23.16 -9.35
CA THR A 274 -15.07 23.48 -10.44
C THR A 274 -14.43 23.27 -11.81
N ARG A 275 -15.26 23.27 -12.86
CA ARG A 275 -14.83 23.43 -14.24
C ARG A 275 -14.92 24.90 -14.64
N ASP A 276 -14.02 25.38 -15.48
CA ASP A 276 -13.98 26.78 -15.90
C ASP A 276 -15.25 27.20 -16.65
N ASP A 277 -15.85 26.29 -17.42
CA ASP A 277 -17.06 26.47 -18.21
C ASP A 277 -18.36 26.32 -17.37
N GLN A 278 -18.23 25.90 -16.12
CA GLN A 278 -19.38 25.59 -15.25
C GLN A 278 -20.10 26.87 -14.80
N HIS A 279 -21.44 26.79 -14.78
CA HIS A 279 -22.29 27.92 -14.37
C HIS A 279 -21.95 28.46 -12.97
N LEU A 280 -21.65 27.56 -12.01
CA LEU A 280 -21.25 27.94 -10.65
C LEU A 280 -19.94 28.74 -10.61
N THR A 281 -18.96 28.40 -11.47
CA THR A 281 -17.71 29.17 -11.60
C THR A 281 -17.98 30.56 -12.12
N LYS A 282 -18.81 30.68 -13.16
CA LYS A 282 -19.22 31.99 -13.71
C LYS A 282 -19.99 32.82 -12.71
N HIS A 283 -20.81 32.16 -11.88
CA HIS A 283 -21.53 32.85 -10.82
C HIS A 283 -20.57 33.42 -9.76
N MET A 284 -19.61 32.63 -9.27
CA MET A 284 -18.58 33.12 -8.35
C MET A 284 -17.79 34.29 -8.94
N GLN A 285 -17.44 34.21 -10.22
CA GLN A 285 -16.76 35.30 -10.93
C GLN A 285 -17.63 36.57 -11.03
N GLY A 286 -18.94 36.41 -11.21
CA GLY A 286 -19.91 37.51 -11.18
C GLY A 286 -19.98 38.21 -9.83
N LEU A 287 -20.11 37.42 -8.75
CA LEU A 287 -20.11 37.92 -7.38
C LEU A 287 -18.78 38.60 -7.01
N HIS A 288 -17.66 38.04 -7.47
CA HIS A 288 -16.34 38.67 -7.28
C HIS A 288 -16.29 40.08 -7.92
N ARG A 289 -16.80 40.25 -9.13
CA ARG A 289 -16.86 41.56 -9.80
C ARG A 289 -17.80 42.54 -9.11
N ALA A 290 -18.84 42.02 -8.45
CA ALA A 290 -19.79 42.82 -7.69
C ALA A 290 -19.25 43.21 -6.30
N GLY A 291 -18.13 42.61 -5.85
CA GLY A 291 -17.58 42.84 -4.51
C GLY A 291 -18.36 42.16 -3.37
N GLU A 292 -19.20 41.21 -3.69
CA GLU A 292 -20.05 40.48 -2.73
C GLU A 292 -19.33 39.21 -2.21
N GLU A 293 -18.19 39.40 -1.52
CA GLU A 293 -17.34 38.30 -1.09
C GLU A 293 -16.74 38.49 0.29
N VAL A 294 -16.49 37.38 1.00
CA VAL A 294 -15.51 37.37 2.09
C VAL A 294 -14.15 37.07 1.48
N LYS A 295 -13.18 37.94 1.70
CA LYS A 295 -11.87 37.89 1.03
C LYS A 295 -10.73 37.72 2.03
N THR A 296 -9.73 36.93 1.63
CA THR A 296 -8.44 36.85 2.31
C THR A 296 -7.30 36.79 1.30
N ILE A 297 -6.11 37.24 1.70
CA ILE A 297 -4.92 37.24 0.85
C ILE A 297 -3.84 36.45 1.60
N LEU A 298 -3.33 35.41 0.96
CA LEU A 298 -2.26 34.58 1.47
C LEU A 298 -0.91 35.31 1.34
N GLU A 299 0.09 34.86 2.12
CA GLU A 299 1.46 35.42 2.09
C GLU A 299 2.10 35.44 0.70
N ASP A 300 1.73 34.49 -0.17
CA ASP A 300 2.24 34.41 -1.54
C ASP A 300 1.50 35.32 -2.54
N GLY A 301 0.58 36.15 -2.06
CA GLY A 301 -0.25 37.05 -2.86
C GLY A 301 -1.46 36.37 -3.52
N THR A 302 -1.74 35.11 -3.23
CA THR A 302 -2.97 34.42 -3.71
C THR A 302 -4.19 35.02 -3.00
N ILE A 303 -5.18 35.43 -3.80
CA ILE A 303 -6.46 35.93 -3.29
C ILE A 303 -7.44 34.78 -3.22
N LEU A 304 -8.11 34.64 -2.10
CA LEU A 304 -9.19 33.67 -1.86
C LEU A 304 -10.48 34.44 -1.57
N SER A 305 -11.55 34.13 -2.29
CA SER A 305 -12.87 34.75 -2.14
C SER A 305 -13.89 33.66 -1.83
N GLY A 306 -14.59 33.80 -0.71
CA GLY A 306 -15.61 32.84 -0.25
C GLY A 306 -17.02 33.37 -0.52
N TYR A 307 -17.89 32.46 -0.92
CA TYR A 307 -19.30 32.72 -1.25
C TYR A 307 -20.19 31.69 -0.57
N ASP A 308 -21.00 32.15 0.36
CA ASP A 308 -22.03 31.32 0.99
C ASP A 308 -23.25 31.22 0.04
N HIS A 309 -23.79 30.01 -0.07
CA HIS A 309 -25.04 29.75 -0.78
C HIS A 309 -25.05 30.19 -2.25
N LEU A 310 -24.19 29.57 -3.06
CA LEU A 310 -24.21 29.75 -4.50
C LEU A 310 -25.58 29.40 -5.13
N ILE A 311 -25.80 29.84 -6.37
CA ILE A 311 -26.98 29.47 -7.16
C ILE A 311 -27.12 27.94 -7.14
N LYS A 312 -28.36 27.47 -6.99
CA LYS A 312 -28.71 26.06 -6.94
C LYS A 312 -28.26 25.35 -8.21
N MET A 313 -27.51 24.25 -8.06
CA MET A 313 -27.29 23.29 -9.13
C MET A 313 -28.62 22.56 -9.42
N GLU A 314 -28.99 22.36 -10.70
CA GLU A 314 -30.24 21.69 -11.06
C GLU A 314 -30.37 20.28 -10.45
N SER A 315 -29.23 19.53 -10.41
CA SER A 315 -29.17 18.17 -9.85
C SER A 315 -28.87 18.11 -8.36
N CYS A 316 -28.81 19.25 -7.63
CA CYS A 316 -28.50 19.29 -6.20
C CYS A 316 -29.62 19.98 -5.43
N GLN A 317 -30.15 19.33 -4.40
CA GLN A 317 -31.20 19.89 -3.56
C GLN A 317 -30.65 20.82 -2.46
N ARG A 318 -29.38 20.63 -2.10
CA ARG A 318 -28.71 21.36 -1.03
C ARG A 318 -28.05 22.65 -1.53
N LYS A 319 -27.83 23.57 -0.61
CA LYS A 319 -27.06 24.78 -0.88
C LYS A 319 -25.57 24.43 -0.87
N ILE A 320 -24.83 24.94 -1.83
CA ILE A 320 -23.39 24.71 -2.00
C ILE A 320 -22.67 26.03 -1.77
N ASN A 321 -21.57 25.99 -1.04
CA ASN A 321 -20.65 27.10 -0.86
C ASN A 321 -19.54 27.03 -1.91
N GLY A 322 -18.91 28.18 -2.19
CA GLY A 322 -17.84 28.24 -3.16
C GLY A 322 -16.65 29.05 -2.67
N VAL A 323 -15.48 28.70 -3.17
CA VAL A 323 -14.24 29.47 -2.98
C VAL A 323 -13.60 29.71 -4.32
N LEU A 324 -13.45 30.98 -4.70
CA LEU A 324 -12.73 31.38 -5.91
C LEU A 324 -11.26 31.70 -5.53
N ILE A 325 -10.32 31.21 -6.32
CA ILE A 325 -8.89 31.36 -6.09
C ILE A 325 -8.28 32.12 -7.27
N LEU A 326 -7.64 33.23 -6.97
CA LEU A 326 -6.95 34.07 -7.94
C LEU A 326 -5.45 34.04 -7.62
N LYS A 327 -4.68 33.29 -8.40
CA LYS A 327 -3.22 33.27 -8.30
C LYS A 327 -2.61 34.31 -9.21
N GLN A 328 -1.81 35.20 -8.63
CA GLN A 328 -1.08 36.19 -9.40
C GLN A 328 -0.02 35.55 -10.32
N ALA A 329 0.26 36.21 -11.44
CA ALA A 329 1.33 35.83 -12.35
C ALA A 329 2.69 35.88 -11.60
N LYS A 330 3.42 34.76 -11.59
CA LYS A 330 4.77 34.70 -11.01
C LYS A 330 5.79 34.82 -12.13
N LYS A 331 6.60 35.89 -12.09
CA LYS A 331 7.80 36.01 -12.92
C LYS A 331 8.93 35.17 -12.31
N SER A 332 9.28 34.07 -12.92
CA SER A 332 10.54 33.38 -12.62
C SER A 332 11.60 33.76 -13.67
N ARG A 333 12.90 33.60 -13.32
CA ARG A 333 14.00 33.88 -14.26
C ARG A 333 13.93 33.13 -15.59
N LYS A 334 13.09 32.08 -15.70
CA LYS A 334 12.96 31.21 -16.88
C LYS A 334 11.59 31.22 -17.55
N GLN A 335 10.52 31.66 -16.90
CA GLN A 335 9.15 31.66 -17.46
C GLN A 335 8.24 32.67 -16.75
N VAL A 336 7.43 33.38 -17.52
CA VAL A 336 6.28 34.12 -17.01
C VAL A 336 5.12 33.13 -16.92
N LYS A 337 4.69 32.78 -15.71
CA LYS A 337 3.45 32.02 -15.51
C LYS A 337 2.31 33.01 -15.40
N GLU A 338 1.36 32.93 -16.33
CA GLU A 338 0.12 33.70 -16.25
C GLU A 338 -0.64 33.43 -14.95
N GLY A 339 -1.40 34.42 -14.52
CA GLY A 339 -2.31 34.26 -13.37
C GLY A 339 -3.32 33.15 -13.65
N LYS A 340 -3.64 32.36 -12.64
CA LYS A 340 -4.65 31.28 -12.74
C LYS A 340 -5.83 31.59 -11.86
N GLU A 341 -7.01 31.42 -12.43
CA GLU A 341 -8.29 31.49 -11.73
C GLU A 341 -8.93 30.11 -11.74
N PHE A 342 -9.40 29.65 -10.60
CA PHE A 342 -10.13 28.40 -10.45
C PHE A 342 -10.97 28.41 -9.17
N GLY A 343 -12.01 27.58 -9.11
CA GLY A 343 -12.93 27.52 -7.97
C GLY A 343 -12.98 26.16 -7.31
N PHE A 344 -13.44 26.17 -6.04
CA PHE A 344 -13.86 24.99 -5.32
C PHE A 344 -15.32 25.10 -4.92
N LEU A 345 -16.02 23.97 -4.96
CA LEU A 345 -17.33 23.76 -4.33
C LEU A 345 -17.14 22.98 -3.04
N THR A 346 -17.92 23.32 -2.03
CA THR A 346 -17.83 22.72 -0.70
C THR A 346 -19.12 22.83 0.07
N SER A 347 -19.35 21.89 0.99
CA SER A 347 -20.39 22.03 2.04
C SER A 347 -19.84 22.64 3.33
N LEU A 348 -18.55 22.90 3.42
CA LEU A 348 -17.95 23.58 4.56
C LEU A 348 -18.34 25.08 4.57
N PRO A 349 -18.47 25.71 5.74
CA PRO A 349 -18.75 27.14 5.83
C PRO A 349 -17.56 27.96 5.29
N VAL A 350 -17.85 29.09 4.66
CA VAL A 350 -16.87 30.03 4.06
C VAL A 350 -17.13 31.48 4.43
N SER A 351 -17.85 31.72 5.53
CA SER A 351 -18.25 33.05 6.01
C SER A 351 -17.12 33.85 6.64
N TYR A 352 -15.94 33.23 6.91
CA TYR A 352 -14.80 33.88 7.51
C TYR A 352 -13.51 33.51 6.78
N ALA A 353 -12.51 34.41 6.80
CA ALA A 353 -11.19 34.22 6.18
C ALA A 353 -10.54 32.87 6.53
N SER A 354 -10.53 32.51 7.81
CA SER A 354 -9.96 31.23 8.27
C SER A 354 -10.65 29.99 7.73
N GLN A 355 -11.96 30.06 7.48
CA GLN A 355 -12.71 28.97 6.88
C GLN A 355 -12.37 28.81 5.40
N ILE A 356 -12.22 29.92 4.67
CA ILE A 356 -11.83 29.93 3.25
C ILE A 356 -10.42 29.35 3.10
N GLU A 357 -9.46 29.80 3.92
CA GLU A 357 -8.11 29.27 3.95
C GLU A 357 -8.07 27.77 4.26
N ARG A 358 -8.94 27.32 5.18
CA ARG A 358 -9.10 25.89 5.48
C ARG A 358 -9.52 25.10 4.24
N VAL A 359 -10.54 25.54 3.49
CA VAL A 359 -10.98 24.87 2.25
C VAL A 359 -9.83 24.77 1.24
N TYR A 360 -9.10 25.86 1.02
CA TYR A 360 -7.95 25.90 0.14
C TYR A 360 -6.84 24.92 0.59
N THR A 361 -6.52 24.91 1.86
CA THR A 361 -5.52 24.02 2.46
C THR A 361 -5.94 22.56 2.40
N LEU A 362 -7.22 22.27 2.67
CA LEU A 362 -7.76 20.92 2.58
C LEU A 362 -7.61 20.34 1.18
N TYR A 363 -7.94 21.11 0.13
CA TYR A 363 -7.80 20.60 -1.23
C TYR A 363 -6.35 20.28 -1.60
N SER A 364 -5.39 21.00 -1.04
CA SER A 364 -3.96 20.68 -1.25
C SER A 364 -3.60 19.26 -0.77
N ARG A 365 -4.32 18.73 0.24
CA ARG A 365 -4.13 17.36 0.75
C ARG A 365 -4.56 16.30 -0.27
N ARG A 366 -5.46 16.61 -1.21
CA ARG A 366 -5.82 15.70 -2.31
C ARG A 366 -4.59 15.29 -3.14
N TRP A 367 -3.62 16.19 -3.35
CA TRP A 367 -2.40 15.84 -4.05
C TRP A 367 -1.61 14.70 -3.42
N LYS A 368 -1.87 14.37 -2.15
CA LYS A 368 -1.26 13.23 -1.49
C LYS A 368 -1.74 11.91 -2.06
N ILE A 369 -2.99 11.81 -2.55
CA ILE A 369 -3.47 10.60 -3.23
C ILE A 369 -2.78 10.43 -4.60
N GLU A 370 -2.48 11.53 -5.30
CA GLU A 370 -1.75 11.47 -6.57
C GLU A 370 -0.28 11.09 -6.37
N THR A 371 0.39 11.63 -5.34
CA THR A 371 1.82 11.41 -5.09
C THR A 371 2.09 10.14 -4.31
N ASN A 372 1.42 9.94 -3.18
CA ASN A 372 1.64 8.83 -2.24
C ASN A 372 0.67 7.64 -2.48
N GLY A 373 -0.38 7.84 -3.27
CA GLY A 373 -1.26 6.81 -3.79
C GLY A 373 -0.89 6.44 -5.23
N ASN A 374 -1.47 7.12 -6.20
CA ASN A 374 -1.40 6.75 -7.63
C ASN A 374 0.03 6.56 -8.15
N ARG A 375 0.92 7.54 -7.91
CA ARG A 375 2.29 7.49 -8.42
C ARG A 375 3.10 6.40 -7.73
N GLU A 376 2.98 6.25 -6.43
CA GLU A 376 3.70 5.22 -5.67
C GLU A 376 3.20 3.83 -6.05
N LEU A 377 1.87 3.62 -6.13
CA LEU A 377 1.27 2.35 -6.52
C LEU A 377 1.66 1.91 -7.94
N LYS A 378 1.68 2.84 -8.90
CA LYS A 378 2.10 2.52 -10.27
C LYS A 378 3.58 2.22 -10.39
N ASN A 379 4.43 3.07 -9.83
CA ASN A 379 5.87 3.02 -10.06
C ASN A 379 6.59 2.15 -9.03
N GLY A 380 6.18 2.24 -7.77
CA GLY A 380 6.80 1.51 -6.67
C GLY A 380 6.21 0.12 -6.47
N TRP A 381 4.91 -0.05 -6.63
CA TRP A 381 4.18 -1.29 -6.34
C TRP A 381 3.84 -2.12 -7.56
N TYR A 382 4.27 -1.70 -8.76
CA TYR A 382 4.03 -2.41 -10.03
C TYR A 382 2.56 -2.69 -10.33
N LEU A 383 1.67 -1.77 -9.95
CA LEU A 383 0.23 -1.95 -10.07
C LEU A 383 -0.23 -2.20 -11.52
N ASN A 384 0.49 -1.65 -12.51
CA ASN A 384 0.21 -1.86 -13.93
C ASN A 384 0.76 -3.19 -14.50
N ASN A 385 1.52 -3.95 -13.71
CA ASN A 385 2.13 -5.20 -14.16
C ASN A 385 1.23 -6.37 -13.87
N PHE A 386 0.16 -6.52 -14.65
CA PHE A 386 -0.81 -7.59 -14.47
C PHE A 386 -0.20 -8.97 -14.64
N PRO A 387 -0.30 -9.84 -13.62
CA PRO A 387 0.23 -11.21 -13.70
C PRO A 387 -0.65 -12.12 -14.55
N SER A 388 -1.92 -11.82 -14.70
CA SER A 388 -2.90 -12.60 -15.47
C SER A 388 -3.68 -11.71 -16.44
N ARG A 389 -4.44 -12.32 -17.36
CA ARG A 389 -5.37 -11.65 -18.27
C ARG A 389 -6.82 -11.82 -17.84
N SER A 390 -7.08 -12.71 -16.90
CA SER A 390 -8.40 -12.94 -16.32
C SER A 390 -8.77 -11.77 -15.40
N TRP A 391 -10.05 -11.49 -15.31
CA TRP A 391 -10.58 -10.49 -14.39
C TRP A 391 -10.21 -10.81 -12.93
N ASN A 392 -10.37 -12.07 -12.54
CA ASN A 392 -10.02 -12.55 -11.21
C ASN A 392 -8.55 -12.32 -10.88
N GLY A 393 -7.63 -12.68 -11.78
CA GLY A 393 -6.20 -12.52 -11.55
C GLY A 393 -5.75 -11.09 -11.49
N ILE A 394 -6.39 -10.17 -12.23
CA ILE A 394 -6.13 -8.73 -12.16
C ILE A 394 -6.66 -8.16 -10.84
N SER A 395 -7.88 -8.53 -10.45
CA SER A 395 -8.49 -8.10 -9.18
C SER A 395 -7.68 -8.59 -7.99
N ALA A 396 -7.26 -9.86 -8.00
CA ALA A 396 -6.40 -10.42 -6.97
C ALA A 396 -5.07 -9.65 -6.83
N HIS A 397 -4.41 -9.36 -7.95
CA HIS A 397 -3.19 -8.55 -7.95
C HIS A 397 -3.39 -7.18 -7.31
N ILE A 398 -4.48 -6.50 -7.63
CA ILE A 398 -4.80 -5.17 -7.09
C ILE A 398 -5.06 -5.24 -5.58
N PHE A 399 -5.95 -6.16 -5.15
CA PHE A 399 -6.33 -6.23 -3.73
C PHE A 399 -5.18 -6.75 -2.85
N PHE A 400 -4.36 -7.69 -3.30
CA PHE A 400 -3.14 -8.09 -2.61
C PHE A 400 -2.12 -6.94 -2.52
N THR A 401 -1.99 -6.16 -3.59
CA THR A 401 -1.12 -4.98 -3.59
C THR A 401 -1.60 -3.93 -2.58
N PHE A 402 -2.90 -3.62 -2.55
CA PHE A 402 -3.47 -2.68 -1.58
C PHE A 402 -3.39 -3.18 -0.13
N PHE A 403 -3.63 -4.47 0.07
CA PHE A 403 -3.45 -5.07 1.39
C PHE A 403 -2.02 -4.89 1.90
N MET A 404 -1.03 -5.24 1.08
CA MET A 404 0.38 -5.11 1.46
C MET A 404 0.82 -3.64 1.55
N PHE A 405 0.29 -2.75 0.72
CA PHE A 405 0.49 -1.30 0.84
C PHE A 405 0.03 -0.80 2.22
N ASN A 406 -1.14 -1.22 2.67
CA ASN A 406 -1.67 -0.91 4.00
C ASN A 406 -0.82 -1.54 5.11
N ALA A 407 -0.39 -2.79 4.96
CA ALA A 407 0.48 -3.47 5.92
C ALA A 407 1.83 -2.76 6.08
N ILE A 408 2.45 -2.33 4.98
CA ILE A 408 3.68 -1.51 5.00
C ILE A 408 3.43 -0.14 5.62
N THR A 409 2.26 0.46 5.39
CA THR A 409 1.89 1.74 6.03
C THR A 409 1.78 1.56 7.55
N ALA A 410 1.15 0.48 8.02
CA ALA A 410 1.07 0.12 9.43
C ALA A 410 2.45 -0.15 10.03
N PHE A 411 3.29 -0.93 9.34
CA PHE A 411 4.67 -1.22 9.72
C PHE A 411 5.48 0.07 9.90
N LYS A 412 5.46 0.97 8.92
CA LYS A 412 6.14 2.28 9.01
C LYS A 412 5.69 3.07 10.23
N GLY A 413 4.38 3.13 10.48
CA GLY A 413 3.81 3.82 11.64
C GLY A 413 4.24 3.22 12.97
N ASN A 414 4.47 1.91 13.02
CA ASN A 414 4.95 1.20 14.21
C ASN A 414 6.45 1.41 14.46
N GLN A 415 7.27 1.50 13.41
CA GLN A 415 8.73 1.68 13.50
C GLN A 415 9.15 3.13 13.77
N GLY A 416 8.24 4.08 13.71
CA GLY A 416 8.47 5.48 14.06
C GLY A 416 8.61 6.44 12.86
N ARG A 417 8.73 7.74 13.17
CA ARG A 417 8.67 8.84 12.19
C ARG A 417 9.71 8.77 11.07
N SER A 418 10.87 8.20 11.33
CA SER A 418 11.94 8.12 10.31
C SER A 418 11.59 7.29 9.09
N LEU A 419 10.59 6.40 9.17
CA LEU A 419 10.14 5.55 8.07
C LEU A 419 8.82 6.02 7.43
N THR A 420 8.01 6.83 8.12
CA THR A 420 6.66 7.20 7.64
C THR A 420 6.67 7.96 6.33
N GLU A 421 7.66 8.82 6.12
CA GLU A 421 7.81 9.61 4.88
C GLU A 421 8.42 8.83 3.71
N ARG A 422 8.92 7.62 3.94
CA ARG A 422 9.60 6.84 2.90
C ARG A 422 8.62 6.05 2.04
N GLY A 423 8.71 6.18 0.73
CA GLY A 423 8.03 5.29 -0.22
C GLY A 423 8.68 3.90 -0.26
N ILE A 424 8.00 2.93 -0.89
CA ILE A 424 8.46 1.52 -0.96
C ILE A 424 9.84 1.37 -1.60
N VAL A 425 10.17 2.16 -2.61
CA VAL A 425 11.48 2.13 -3.27
C VAL A 425 12.59 2.47 -2.27
N SER A 426 12.37 3.52 -1.44
CA SER A 426 13.34 3.90 -0.41
C SER A 426 13.45 2.83 0.69
N LEU A 427 12.34 2.17 1.06
CA LEU A 427 12.35 1.07 2.03
C LEU A 427 13.16 -0.13 1.51
N ARG A 428 12.97 -0.53 0.24
CA ARG A 428 13.75 -1.61 -0.37
C ARG A 428 15.25 -1.36 -0.32
N HIS A 429 15.67 -0.14 -0.65
CA HIS A 429 17.10 0.20 -0.70
C HIS A 429 17.72 0.43 0.67
N LYS A 430 16.97 0.92 1.65
CA LYS A 430 17.52 1.38 2.93
C LYS A 430 17.17 0.50 4.12
N HIS A 431 16.02 -0.19 4.07
CA HIS A 431 15.52 -0.96 5.20
C HIS A 431 15.48 -2.45 4.92
N PHE A 432 14.96 -2.85 3.74
CA PHE A 432 14.87 -4.26 3.34
C PHE A 432 16.11 -4.75 2.58
N LYS A 433 17.17 -3.97 2.52
CA LYS A 433 18.44 -4.43 1.91
C LYS A 433 19.07 -5.49 2.80
N PRO A 434 19.44 -6.66 2.25
CA PRO A 434 20.18 -7.66 3.01
C PRO A 434 21.50 -7.06 3.49
N PHE A 435 21.82 -7.26 4.75
CA PHE A 435 23.11 -6.88 5.31
C PHE A 435 24.02 -8.10 5.25
N PRO A 436 24.98 -8.17 4.33
CA PRO A 436 25.78 -9.37 4.08
C PRO A 436 26.62 -9.86 5.27
N ASN A 437 26.61 -9.16 6.40
CA ASN A 437 27.37 -9.50 7.60
C ASN A 437 26.53 -9.45 8.91
N ASN A 438 25.21 -9.32 8.83
CA ASN A 438 24.33 -9.37 10.01
C ASN A 438 23.79 -10.80 10.17
N HIS A 439 24.50 -11.60 10.94
CA HIS A 439 23.97 -12.89 11.35
C HIS A 439 23.01 -12.70 12.51
N VAL A 440 21.87 -13.36 12.45
CA VAL A 440 20.92 -13.53 13.54
C VAL A 440 20.86 -15.00 13.94
N ILE A 441 20.57 -15.25 15.18
CA ILE A 441 20.36 -16.60 15.68
C ILE A 441 18.86 -16.76 15.83
N THR A 442 18.30 -17.73 15.12
CA THR A 442 16.90 -18.11 15.29
C THR A 442 16.85 -19.30 16.24
N ALA A 443 16.04 -19.19 17.27
CA ALA A 443 15.78 -20.27 18.21
C ALA A 443 14.30 -20.62 18.18
N ILE A 444 14.03 -21.92 18.22
CA ILE A 444 12.69 -22.50 18.33
C ILE A 444 12.59 -23.19 19.67
N ALA A 445 11.52 -22.91 20.40
CA ALA A 445 11.23 -23.54 21.66
C ALA A 445 9.72 -23.58 21.92
N ASP A 446 9.21 -24.75 22.25
CA ASP A 446 7.82 -24.97 22.69
C ASP A 446 6.78 -24.47 21.68
N GLY A 447 7.09 -24.66 20.36
CA GLY A 447 6.22 -24.21 19.27
C GLY A 447 6.27 -22.71 19.00
N TYR A 448 7.23 -21.98 19.55
CA TYR A 448 7.46 -20.54 19.28
C TYR A 448 8.84 -20.32 18.67
N MET A 449 8.95 -19.27 17.87
CA MET A 449 10.20 -18.85 17.23
C MET A 449 10.63 -17.48 17.76
N ALA A 450 11.94 -17.24 17.83
CA ALA A 450 12.50 -15.92 18.09
C ALA A 450 13.85 -15.74 17.41
N THR A 451 14.15 -14.50 17.01
CA THR A 451 15.43 -14.11 16.43
C THR A 451 16.21 -13.22 17.39
N TYR A 452 17.51 -13.44 17.46
CA TYR A 452 18.44 -12.73 18.34
C TYR A 452 19.59 -12.16 17.51
N ALA A 453 19.87 -10.88 17.70
CA ALA A 453 21.14 -10.34 17.21
C ALA A 453 22.32 -11.01 17.95
N LEU A 454 23.47 -11.09 17.32
CA LEU A 454 24.65 -11.74 17.90
C LEU A 454 24.99 -11.23 19.32
N GLY A 455 24.93 -9.92 19.52
CA GLY A 455 25.18 -9.32 20.84
C GLY A 455 24.17 -9.74 21.91
N GLU A 456 22.90 -9.83 21.55
CA GLU A 456 21.85 -10.31 22.45
C GLU A 456 22.04 -11.79 22.80
N TRP A 457 22.38 -12.61 21.79
CA TRP A 457 22.62 -14.04 21.97
C TRP A 457 23.80 -14.31 22.90
N VAL A 458 24.92 -13.62 22.68
CA VAL A 458 26.11 -13.72 23.51
C VAL A 458 25.79 -13.32 24.97
N THR A 459 25.02 -12.25 25.14
CA THR A 459 24.55 -11.80 26.48
C THR A 459 23.65 -12.86 27.15
N LEU A 460 22.74 -13.47 26.36
CA LEU A 460 21.85 -14.53 26.85
C LEU A 460 22.64 -15.76 27.34
N LEU A 461 23.76 -16.06 26.69
CA LEU A 461 24.66 -17.15 27.10
C LEU A 461 25.58 -16.79 28.27
N GLY A 462 25.47 -15.56 28.81
CA GLY A 462 26.35 -15.08 29.88
C GLY A 462 27.78 -14.78 29.46
N LEU A 463 28.02 -14.64 28.16
CA LEU A 463 29.31 -14.25 27.58
C LEU A 463 29.41 -12.72 27.47
N PRO A 464 30.59 -12.13 27.55
CA PRO A 464 30.75 -10.71 27.34
C PRO A 464 30.33 -10.34 25.91
N PRO A 465 29.68 -9.15 25.72
CA PRO A 465 29.30 -8.69 24.40
C PRO A 465 30.54 -8.60 23.49
N PRO A 466 30.42 -8.94 22.18
CA PRO A 466 31.54 -8.90 21.28
C PRO A 466 32.10 -7.48 21.21
N THR A 467 33.37 -7.34 21.58
CA THR A 467 34.15 -6.10 21.43
C THR A 467 34.41 -5.85 19.95
N GLY A 468 34.85 -4.61 19.59
CA GLY A 468 35.08 -4.22 18.20
C GLY A 468 35.97 -5.15 17.37
N GLU A 469 36.80 -5.97 17.99
CA GLU A 469 37.63 -6.98 17.37
C GLU A 469 36.86 -8.10 16.66
N TYR A 470 35.64 -8.40 17.14
CA TYR A 470 34.79 -9.43 16.54
C TYR A 470 33.89 -8.95 15.39
N ARG A 471 33.90 -7.69 15.05
CA ARG A 471 33.08 -7.13 13.96
C ARG A 471 33.33 -7.78 12.59
N ASN A 472 34.51 -8.39 12.41
CA ASN A 472 34.89 -9.00 11.14
C ASN A 472 34.83 -10.55 11.19
N TYR A 473 34.41 -11.14 12.31
CA TYR A 473 34.23 -12.56 12.43
C TYR A 473 32.95 -13.02 11.75
N ARG A 474 32.97 -14.18 11.15
CA ARG A 474 31.84 -14.80 10.46
C ARG A 474 31.38 -16.01 11.25
N TRP A 475 30.09 -16.09 11.48
CA TRP A 475 29.49 -17.32 11.94
C TRP A 475 29.41 -18.32 10.79
N GLY A 476 29.62 -19.58 11.09
CA GLY A 476 29.50 -20.69 10.15
C GLY A 476 29.19 -21.97 10.92
N ARG A 477 28.87 -23.03 10.19
CA ARG A 477 28.72 -24.37 10.78
C ARG A 477 29.99 -25.16 10.70
N LEU A 478 30.30 -25.87 11.78
CA LEU A 478 31.31 -26.96 11.77
C LEU A 478 30.74 -28.18 11.02
N PRO A 479 31.57 -29.12 10.58
CA PRO A 479 31.09 -30.34 9.93
C PRO A 479 30.12 -31.18 10.76
N ASP A 480 30.10 -30.99 12.08
CA ASP A 480 29.21 -31.63 13.02
C ASP A 480 27.87 -30.83 13.26
N GLY A 481 27.65 -29.80 12.44
CA GLY A 481 26.43 -28.95 12.49
C GLY A 481 26.43 -27.86 13.57
N ARG A 482 27.42 -27.83 14.48
CA ARG A 482 27.50 -26.80 15.52
C ARG A 482 27.85 -25.43 14.94
N ALA A 483 27.22 -24.37 15.45
CA ALA A 483 27.58 -23.00 15.10
C ALA A 483 28.95 -22.63 15.68
N ALA A 484 29.82 -22.03 14.90
CA ALA A 484 31.15 -21.58 15.29
C ALA A 484 31.48 -20.22 14.69
N LEU A 485 32.26 -19.42 15.43
CA LEU A 485 32.72 -18.11 15.01
C LEU A 485 34.06 -18.28 14.27
N PHE A 486 34.08 -17.93 12.98
CA PHE A 486 35.27 -18.00 12.16
C PHE A 486 35.93 -16.63 12.02
N PRO A 487 37.24 -16.51 12.11
CA PRO A 487 37.94 -15.26 11.88
C PRO A 487 37.72 -14.77 10.42
N PRO A 488 37.84 -13.47 10.16
CA PRO A 488 37.74 -12.93 8.83
C PRO A 488 38.79 -13.62 7.94
N ARG A 489 38.40 -14.04 6.74
CA ARG A 489 39.37 -14.51 5.77
C ARG A 489 40.41 -13.41 5.57
N ARG A 490 41.64 -13.63 5.96
CA ARG A 490 42.75 -12.74 5.58
C ARG A 490 42.71 -12.66 4.05
N LYS A 491 42.55 -11.45 3.51
CA LYS A 491 42.89 -11.23 2.10
C LYS A 491 44.31 -11.72 1.95
N SER A 492 44.55 -12.67 1.07
CA SER A 492 45.93 -13.07 0.73
C SER A 492 46.66 -11.80 0.32
N LEU A 493 47.76 -11.48 1.00
CA LEU A 493 48.64 -10.38 0.65
C LEU A 493 49.47 -10.72 -0.61
N LEU A 494 49.13 -11.81 -1.27
CA LEU A 494 49.73 -12.21 -2.54
C LEU A 494 48.69 -11.91 -3.61
N GLY A 495 48.90 -10.80 -4.32
CA GLY A 495 48.17 -10.52 -5.55
C GLY A 495 48.44 -11.67 -6.56
N ASP A 496 47.35 -12.11 -7.18
CA ASP A 496 47.32 -12.68 -8.52
C ASP A 496 46.25 -11.93 -9.31
#